data_db6785b4da6ebc182ade500a20a82b91
#
_entry.id   db6785b4da6ebc182ade500a20a82b91
#
_cell.length_a   1.000
_cell.length_b   1.000
_cell.length_c   1.000
_cell.angle_alpha   90.00
_cell.angle_beta   90.00
_cell.angle_gamma   90.00
#
_symmetry.space_group_name_H-M   'P 1'
#
loop_
_entity.id
_entity.type
_entity.pdbx_description
1 polymer ?
#
loop_
_entity_poly.entity_id
_entity_poly.type
_entity_poly.pdbx_seq_one_letter_code
_entity_poly.pdbx_strand_id
1 'polypeptide(L)'
;MDLYYRSTRSDDVRVTASQAILKGLADDGGLYVPESIPALDASFEELSGMDYRQVAYEVMKLFLTDFTEEELKACINKAYDSKFDTDEIAPLVKADGAYFLELFHGSTIAFKDMALSILPHLMITSARKNNIKNDIVILTATSGDTGKAALAGFADVEGTKIRVFYPKNGVSPIQEKQMVTQKGKNTYVVGIHGNFDDAQTGVKNMFGDKVLNEELNAGGYQFSSANSINIGRLVPQIVYYVYAYTRLLADGEISKDEKINIVVPTGNFGNILAAYFAMHMGVPVNKLICASNENKVLYDFFATGTYDRNREFVLTSSPSMDILISSNLERLIYMIAGDDAARNKELMDSLKTEGRYSITPQMREKLSDFYGNYASEKETADVIKAIYEDTGYVIDTHTAVAACVYKKYVSDTSDKTATVIASTASPFKFTRSVMDAIDKAKYDSMTDFELVDELSRIANVTVPQAIEDIRTAPVLHDTVCDKTQMKDVVKKILNIN
;
A
#
# COMPACT_ATOMS: atom_id res chain seq x y z
N MET A 1 20.80 5.69 19.31
CA MET A 1 21.68 4.76 18.57
C MET A 1 21.18 4.72 17.14
N ASP A 2 22.07 4.81 16.15
CA ASP A 2 21.62 4.84 14.75
C ASP A 2 21.10 3.48 14.33
N LEU A 3 19.89 3.43 13.74
CA LEU A 3 19.32 2.24 13.15
C LEU A 3 19.76 2.15 11.69
N TYR A 4 20.37 1.03 11.33
CA TYR A 4 20.77 0.75 9.95
C TYR A 4 19.84 -0.27 9.28
N TYR A 5 19.94 -0.35 7.98
CA TYR A 5 19.15 -1.22 7.12
C TYR A 5 20.06 -2.20 6.39
N ARG A 6 19.58 -3.44 6.27
CA ARG A 6 20.26 -4.54 5.56
C ARG A 6 19.45 -4.98 4.35
N SER A 7 20.11 -5.69 3.43
CA SER A 7 19.40 -6.44 2.40
C SER A 7 18.87 -7.75 2.97
N THR A 8 17.68 -8.16 2.52
CA THR A 8 17.15 -9.49 2.83
C THR A 8 17.90 -10.64 2.15
N ARG A 9 18.88 -10.35 1.26
CA ARG A 9 19.60 -11.37 0.45
C ARG A 9 21.13 -11.32 0.60
N SER A 10 21.68 -10.39 1.39
CA SER A 10 23.11 -10.26 1.65
C SER A 10 23.36 -9.61 3.00
N ASP A 11 24.33 -10.15 3.73
CA ASP A 11 24.80 -9.59 5.01
C ASP A 11 25.81 -8.43 4.82
N ASP A 12 26.33 -8.24 3.59
CA ASP A 12 27.35 -7.22 3.30
C ASP A 12 26.76 -5.82 3.15
N VAL A 13 25.43 -5.71 3.01
CA VAL A 13 24.73 -4.44 2.79
C VAL A 13 24.33 -3.83 4.12
N ARG A 14 24.86 -2.64 4.42
CA ARG A 14 24.48 -1.85 5.58
C ARG A 14 24.38 -0.39 5.20
N VAL A 15 23.19 0.18 5.25
CA VAL A 15 22.89 1.55 4.81
C VAL A 15 22.04 2.30 5.85
N THR A 16 22.05 3.63 5.79
CA THR A 16 21.15 4.46 6.61
C THR A 16 19.73 4.44 6.05
N ALA A 17 18.74 4.94 6.80
CA ALA A 17 17.35 5.03 6.36
C ALA A 17 17.23 5.87 5.08
N SER A 18 17.91 7.04 5.03
CA SER A 18 17.88 7.92 3.85
C SER A 18 18.45 7.24 2.60
N GLN A 19 19.52 6.45 2.74
CA GLN A 19 20.09 5.68 1.65
C GLN A 19 19.15 4.56 1.17
N ALA A 20 18.50 3.84 2.10
CA ALA A 20 17.55 2.79 1.78
C ALA A 20 16.32 3.34 1.04
N ILE A 21 15.79 4.51 1.46
CA ILE A 21 14.68 5.20 0.81
C ILE A 21 15.03 5.62 -0.62
N LEU A 22 16.21 6.22 -0.83
CA LEU A 22 16.66 6.65 -2.15
C LEU A 22 16.83 5.49 -3.12
N LYS A 23 17.47 4.43 -2.68
CA LYS A 23 17.68 3.24 -3.51
C LYS A 23 16.40 2.47 -3.76
N GLY A 24 15.52 2.38 -2.76
CA GLY A 24 14.26 1.64 -2.80
C GLY A 24 14.41 0.12 -2.85
N LEU A 25 15.46 -0.39 -3.49
CA LEU A 25 15.81 -1.81 -3.62
C LEU A 25 17.33 -1.95 -3.48
N ALA A 26 17.80 -3.03 -2.85
CA ALA A 26 19.23 -3.31 -2.75
C ALA A 26 19.80 -3.81 -4.09
N ASP A 27 21.12 -3.59 -4.30
CA ASP A 27 21.79 -3.89 -5.57
C ASP A 27 21.81 -5.41 -5.88
N ASP A 28 21.66 -6.26 -4.87
CA ASP A 28 21.51 -7.73 -4.97
C ASP A 28 20.07 -8.18 -5.28
N GLY A 29 19.14 -7.23 -5.40
CA GLY A 29 17.72 -7.45 -5.62
C GLY A 29 16.93 -7.81 -4.34
N GLY A 30 17.56 -7.78 -3.17
CA GLY A 30 16.91 -7.93 -1.87
C GLY A 30 16.19 -6.65 -1.42
N LEU A 31 15.29 -6.81 -0.46
CA LEU A 31 14.55 -5.69 0.12
C LEU A 31 15.30 -5.12 1.33
N TYR A 32 15.23 -3.81 1.52
CA TYR A 32 15.76 -3.22 2.74
C TYR A 32 14.87 -3.53 3.93
N VAL A 33 15.48 -3.98 5.03
CA VAL A 33 14.84 -4.28 6.32
C VAL A 33 15.70 -3.65 7.43
N PRO A 34 15.10 -3.06 8.49
CA PRO A 34 15.89 -2.54 9.61
C PRO A 34 16.62 -3.68 10.35
N GLU A 35 17.80 -3.42 10.89
CA GLU A 35 18.58 -4.40 11.68
C GLU A 35 17.83 -4.90 12.91
N SER A 36 16.88 -4.12 13.42
CA SER A 36 15.96 -4.52 14.48
C SER A 36 14.68 -3.67 14.38
N ILE A 37 13.57 -4.19 14.88
CA ILE A 37 12.34 -3.40 15.04
C ILE A 37 12.43 -2.73 16.42
N PRO A 38 12.48 -1.37 16.48
CA PRO A 38 12.59 -0.64 17.74
C PRO A 38 11.28 -0.74 18.52
N ALA A 39 11.37 -0.79 19.86
CA ALA A 39 10.21 -0.60 20.73
C ALA A 39 9.77 0.87 20.74
N LEU A 40 8.48 1.12 20.99
CA LEU A 40 7.97 2.48 21.23
C LEU A 40 8.62 3.09 22.47
N ASP A 41 9.05 4.35 22.40
CA ASP A 41 9.62 5.08 23.52
C ASP A 41 8.52 5.67 24.43
N ALA A 42 7.40 6.11 23.81
CA ALA A 42 6.26 6.68 24.51
C ALA A 42 5.25 5.60 24.93
N SER A 43 4.62 5.78 26.07
CA SER A 43 3.52 4.92 26.51
C SER A 43 2.26 5.12 25.66
N PHE A 44 1.38 4.12 25.63
CA PHE A 44 0.12 4.24 24.90
C PHE A 44 -0.81 5.33 25.47
N GLU A 45 -0.72 5.60 26.77
CA GLU A 45 -1.45 6.68 27.42
C GLU A 45 -0.97 8.05 26.92
N GLU A 46 0.34 8.26 26.78
CA GLU A 46 0.89 9.49 26.21
C GLU A 46 0.48 9.64 24.75
N LEU A 47 0.61 8.59 23.95
CA LEU A 47 0.22 8.56 22.53
C LEU A 47 -1.29 8.79 22.35
N SER A 48 -2.13 8.38 23.29
CA SER A 48 -3.60 8.58 23.24
C SER A 48 -4.02 10.05 23.27
N GLY A 49 -3.18 10.92 23.84
CA GLY A 49 -3.38 12.38 23.84
C GLY A 49 -2.90 13.09 22.56
N MET A 50 -2.31 12.37 21.61
CA MET A 50 -1.67 12.91 20.42
C MET A 50 -2.56 12.83 19.20
N ASP A 51 -2.42 13.82 18.29
CA ASP A 51 -2.98 13.73 16.94
C ASP A 51 -2.18 12.77 16.04
N TYR A 52 -2.72 12.48 14.84
CA TYR A 52 -2.06 11.56 13.90
C TYR A 52 -0.62 11.97 13.55
N ARG A 53 -0.34 13.27 13.37
CA ARG A 53 0.99 13.77 12.99
C ARG A 53 1.99 13.63 14.14
N GLN A 54 1.54 13.81 15.35
CA GLN A 54 2.36 13.61 16.56
C GLN A 54 2.70 12.13 16.73
N VAL A 55 1.72 11.22 16.59
CA VAL A 55 1.97 9.76 16.60
C VAL A 55 2.89 9.36 15.44
N ALA A 56 2.72 9.96 14.24
CA ALA A 56 3.59 9.70 13.11
C ALA A 56 5.05 10.06 13.42
N TYR A 57 5.30 11.18 14.09
CA TYR A 57 6.64 11.55 14.50
C TYR A 57 7.21 10.53 15.51
N GLU A 58 6.48 10.18 16.55
CA GLU A 58 6.93 9.25 17.58
C GLU A 58 7.28 7.86 17.02
N VAL A 59 6.52 7.37 16.05
CA VAL A 59 6.80 6.10 15.37
C VAL A 59 7.96 6.23 14.39
N MET A 60 7.91 7.21 13.48
CA MET A 60 8.85 7.29 12.37
C MET A 60 10.26 7.70 12.80
N LYS A 61 10.44 8.48 13.87
CA LYS A 61 11.75 8.85 14.41
C LYS A 61 12.60 7.64 14.80
N LEU A 62 11.93 6.54 15.20
CA LEU A 62 12.60 5.30 15.62
C LEU A 62 13.19 4.52 14.44
N PHE A 63 12.62 4.70 13.24
CA PHE A 63 13.07 4.05 12.01
C PHE A 63 13.98 4.95 11.15
N LEU A 64 13.74 6.25 11.17
CA LEU A 64 14.43 7.23 10.34
C LEU A 64 15.45 8.03 11.15
N THR A 65 16.36 7.30 11.83
CA THR A 65 17.27 7.86 12.84
C THR A 65 18.32 8.82 12.30
N ASP A 66 18.55 8.81 10.98
CA ASP A 66 19.44 9.77 10.32
C ASP A 66 18.72 11.06 9.86
N PHE A 67 17.38 11.19 10.10
CA PHE A 67 16.64 12.44 9.91
C PHE A 67 16.67 13.26 11.19
N THR A 68 16.79 14.58 11.09
CA THR A 68 16.57 15.45 12.24
C THR A 68 15.09 15.58 12.57
N GLU A 69 14.78 16.02 13.79
CA GLU A 69 13.40 16.27 14.20
C GLU A 69 12.67 17.23 13.24
N GLU A 70 13.37 18.35 12.89
CA GLU A 70 12.80 19.37 11.99
C GLU A 70 12.54 18.80 10.58
N GLU A 71 13.48 18.00 10.06
CA GLU A 71 13.34 17.37 8.75
C GLU A 71 12.15 16.43 8.73
N LEU A 72 12.02 15.58 9.75
CA LEU A 72 10.94 14.59 9.81
C LEU A 72 9.57 15.23 10.03
N LYS A 73 9.48 16.20 10.97
CA LYS A 73 8.23 16.96 11.19
C LYS A 73 7.81 17.75 9.95
N ALA A 74 8.78 18.32 9.20
CA ALA A 74 8.47 18.99 7.94
C ALA A 74 7.92 18.04 6.88
N CYS A 75 8.45 16.80 6.77
CA CYS A 75 7.91 15.77 5.88
C CYS A 75 6.47 15.37 6.29
N ILE A 76 6.24 15.13 7.57
CA ILE A 76 4.94 14.73 8.13
C ILE A 76 3.89 15.81 7.87
N ASN A 77 4.18 17.07 8.20
CA ASN A 77 3.24 18.19 8.05
C ASN A 77 2.89 18.48 6.59
N LYS A 78 3.81 18.25 5.65
CA LYS A 78 3.52 18.39 4.20
C LYS A 78 2.70 17.22 3.64
N ALA A 79 2.80 16.06 4.27
CA ALA A 79 2.11 14.86 3.83
C ALA A 79 0.66 14.80 4.33
N TYR A 80 0.47 15.02 5.62
CA TYR A 80 -0.81 14.87 6.32
C TYR A 80 -1.42 16.24 6.61
N ASP A 81 -1.83 16.94 5.57
CA ASP A 81 -2.42 18.27 5.59
C ASP A 81 -3.88 18.24 5.09
N SER A 82 -4.40 19.36 4.65
CA SER A 82 -5.76 19.52 4.11
C SER A 82 -6.06 18.70 2.83
N LYS A 83 -5.12 17.89 2.34
CA LYS A 83 -5.37 16.89 1.30
C LYS A 83 -6.16 15.70 1.83
N PHE A 84 -6.18 15.50 3.14
CA PHE A 84 -7.06 14.56 3.82
C PHE A 84 -8.35 15.28 4.19
N ASP A 85 -9.49 14.65 3.96
CA ASP A 85 -10.82 15.24 4.18
C ASP A 85 -11.31 15.13 5.63
N THR A 86 -10.47 14.61 6.53
CA THR A 86 -10.68 14.56 7.98
C THR A 86 -9.40 14.89 8.74
N ASP A 87 -9.54 15.60 9.86
CA ASP A 87 -8.42 15.96 10.75
C ASP A 87 -7.84 14.73 11.46
N GLU A 88 -8.61 13.67 11.63
CA GLU A 88 -8.16 12.42 12.24
C GLU A 88 -7.22 11.62 11.32
N ILE A 89 -7.20 11.92 10.02
CA ILE A 89 -6.40 11.26 8.96
C ILE A 89 -6.78 9.78 8.76
N ALA A 90 -6.94 9.00 9.83
CA ALA A 90 -7.29 7.58 9.82
C ALA A 90 -8.31 7.27 10.94
N PRO A 91 -9.57 7.71 10.79
CA PRO A 91 -10.60 7.49 11.79
C PRO A 91 -11.01 6.03 11.91
N LEU A 92 -11.59 5.69 13.08
CA LEU A 92 -12.17 4.38 13.37
C LEU A 92 -13.70 4.49 13.35
N VAL A 93 -14.34 3.63 12.56
CA VAL A 93 -15.80 3.50 12.52
C VAL A 93 -16.22 2.15 13.08
N LYS A 94 -17.07 2.16 14.11
CA LYS A 94 -17.60 0.93 14.71
C LYS A 94 -18.83 0.47 13.95
N ALA A 95 -18.75 -0.69 13.31
CA ALA A 95 -19.85 -1.32 12.60
C ALA A 95 -19.71 -2.84 12.62
N ASP A 96 -20.81 -3.58 12.52
CA ASP A 96 -20.87 -5.06 12.37
C ASP A 96 -19.95 -5.82 13.37
N GLY A 97 -19.84 -5.31 14.60
CA GLY A 97 -19.04 -5.93 15.66
C GLY A 97 -17.52 -5.75 15.56
N ALA A 98 -17.04 -4.91 14.67
CA ALA A 98 -15.63 -4.57 14.49
C ALA A 98 -15.40 -3.06 14.38
N TYR A 99 -14.13 -2.65 14.36
CA TYR A 99 -13.69 -1.27 14.15
C TYR A 99 -13.03 -1.16 12.78
N PHE A 100 -13.65 -0.44 11.86
CA PHE A 100 -13.11 -0.19 10.52
C PHE A 100 -12.16 1.00 10.59
N LEU A 101 -10.88 0.73 10.37
CA LEU A 101 -9.85 1.77 10.27
C LEU A 101 -9.85 2.33 8.86
N GLU A 102 -10.47 3.50 8.68
CA GLU A 102 -10.64 4.14 7.37
C GLU A 102 -9.34 4.80 6.90
N LEU A 103 -8.65 4.19 5.96
CA LEU A 103 -7.36 4.62 5.42
C LEU A 103 -7.49 5.35 4.07
N PHE A 104 -8.67 5.82 3.73
CA PHE A 104 -9.02 6.29 2.39
C PHE A 104 -9.43 7.78 2.33
N HIS A 105 -9.09 8.55 3.34
CA HIS A 105 -9.42 9.99 3.42
C HIS A 105 -8.46 10.90 2.65
N GLY A 106 -7.44 10.36 1.99
CA GLY A 106 -6.48 11.11 1.20
C GLY A 106 -6.93 11.40 -0.24
N SER A 107 -6.07 12.09 -0.98
CA SER A 107 -6.35 12.63 -2.33
C SER A 107 -6.77 11.61 -3.38
N THR A 108 -6.56 10.32 -3.17
CA THR A 108 -6.94 9.28 -4.14
C THR A 108 -7.90 8.26 -3.55
N ILE A 109 -8.40 8.55 -2.37
CA ILE A 109 -9.39 7.76 -1.64
C ILE A 109 -9.01 6.28 -1.48
N ALA A 110 -7.72 6.02 -1.19
CA ALA A 110 -7.20 4.69 -0.89
C ALA A 110 -6.01 4.77 0.07
N PHE A 111 -5.77 3.71 0.84
CA PHE A 111 -4.71 3.61 1.86
C PHE A 111 -3.30 3.94 1.35
N LYS A 112 -3.10 3.82 0.04
CA LYS A 112 -1.80 4.13 -0.57
C LYS A 112 -1.39 5.58 -0.36
N ASP A 113 -2.35 6.49 -0.17
CA ASP A 113 -2.11 7.89 0.15
C ASP A 113 -1.36 8.06 1.48
N MET A 114 -1.62 7.18 2.46
CA MET A 114 -0.96 7.22 3.77
C MET A 114 0.57 7.17 3.68
N ALA A 115 1.10 6.47 2.67
CA ALA A 115 2.54 6.37 2.44
C ALA A 115 3.03 7.18 1.24
N LEU A 116 2.23 7.34 0.18
CA LEU A 116 2.64 8.05 -1.02
C LEU A 116 2.54 9.58 -0.88
N SER A 117 1.79 10.09 0.11
CA SER A 117 1.82 11.52 0.44
C SER A 117 3.13 11.96 1.11
N ILE A 118 3.76 11.10 1.89
CA ILE A 118 5.00 11.44 2.60
C ILE A 118 6.26 11.02 1.84
N LEU A 119 6.22 9.95 1.04
CA LEU A 119 7.39 9.40 0.36
C LEU A 119 8.18 10.42 -0.47
N PRO A 120 7.55 11.33 -1.25
CA PRO A 120 8.29 12.35 -2.00
C PRO A 120 9.13 13.25 -1.11
N HIS A 121 8.59 13.66 0.03
CA HIS A 121 9.28 14.52 1.00
C HIS A 121 10.44 13.79 1.68
N LEU A 122 10.25 12.52 2.02
CA LEU A 122 11.32 11.66 2.53
C LEU A 122 12.42 11.48 1.48
N MET A 123 12.08 11.26 0.20
CA MET A 123 13.04 11.10 -0.89
C MET A 123 13.87 12.35 -1.11
N ILE A 124 13.25 13.53 -1.17
CA ILE A 124 13.98 14.81 -1.36
C ILE A 124 14.87 15.12 -0.17
N THR A 125 14.40 14.89 1.05
CA THR A 125 15.25 15.05 2.24
C THR A 125 16.40 14.05 2.21
N SER A 126 16.16 12.80 1.83
CA SER A 126 17.20 11.79 1.66
C SER A 126 18.22 12.15 0.58
N ALA A 127 17.77 12.68 -0.56
CA ALA A 127 18.65 13.14 -1.64
C ALA A 127 19.61 14.25 -1.15
N ARG A 128 19.06 15.24 -0.44
CA ARG A 128 19.86 16.33 0.14
C ARG A 128 20.90 15.81 1.15
N LYS A 129 20.50 14.88 2.04
CA LYS A 129 21.40 14.26 3.04
C LYS A 129 22.54 13.48 2.39
N ASN A 130 22.31 12.88 1.25
CA ASN A 130 23.29 12.09 0.50
C ASN A 130 23.99 12.89 -0.62
N ASN A 131 23.85 14.21 -0.63
CA ASN A 131 24.46 15.11 -1.61
C ASN A 131 24.08 14.80 -3.07
N ILE A 132 22.92 14.21 -3.30
CA ILE A 132 22.37 13.96 -4.63
C ILE A 132 21.82 15.27 -5.18
N LYS A 133 22.26 15.64 -6.39
CA LYS A 133 21.84 16.89 -7.08
C LYS A 133 20.87 16.63 -8.22
N ASN A 134 20.78 15.39 -8.67
CA ASN A 134 19.90 14.97 -9.76
C ASN A 134 18.43 15.02 -9.32
N ASP A 135 17.54 15.45 -10.22
CA ASP A 135 16.12 15.26 -10.06
C ASP A 135 15.78 13.77 -10.03
N ILE A 136 14.92 13.38 -9.11
CA ILE A 136 14.47 11.98 -8.96
C ILE A 136 13.34 11.71 -9.94
N VAL A 137 13.56 10.78 -10.86
CA VAL A 137 12.54 10.31 -11.82
C VAL A 137 11.90 9.03 -11.31
N ILE A 138 10.61 9.09 -10.99
CA ILE A 138 9.81 7.94 -10.60
C ILE A 138 9.16 7.34 -11.83
N LEU A 139 9.46 6.09 -12.11
CA LEU A 139 8.76 5.29 -13.11
C LEU A 139 7.82 4.30 -12.42
N THR A 140 6.57 4.27 -12.84
CA THR A 140 5.57 3.34 -12.28
C THR A 140 4.75 2.74 -13.41
N ALA A 141 4.61 1.42 -13.40
CA ALA A 141 3.55 0.71 -14.10
C ALA A 141 2.38 0.49 -13.14
N THR A 142 1.15 0.68 -13.60
CA THR A 142 -0.02 0.57 -12.74
C THR A 142 -1.19 -0.12 -13.43
N SER A 143 -1.97 -0.86 -12.64
CA SER A 143 -3.32 -1.31 -12.97
C SER A 143 -4.41 -0.34 -12.49
N GLY A 144 -4.03 0.87 -12.02
CA GLY A 144 -4.95 1.93 -11.59
C GLY A 144 -4.48 2.65 -10.32
N ASP A 145 -4.69 2.06 -9.15
CA ASP A 145 -4.58 2.73 -7.84
C ASP A 145 -3.20 3.25 -7.47
N THR A 146 -2.16 2.41 -7.61
CA THR A 146 -0.79 2.80 -7.20
C THR A 146 -0.26 3.95 -8.04
N GLY A 147 -0.52 3.92 -9.36
CA GLY A 147 -0.11 4.99 -10.25
C GLY A 147 -0.78 6.31 -9.92
N LYS A 148 -2.09 6.28 -9.68
CA LYS A 148 -2.83 7.50 -9.29
C LYS A 148 -2.34 8.06 -7.96
N ALA A 149 -2.16 7.23 -6.94
CA ALA A 149 -1.67 7.68 -5.64
C ALA A 149 -0.23 8.23 -5.71
N ALA A 150 0.64 7.61 -6.53
CA ALA A 150 1.97 8.14 -6.80
C ALA A 150 1.92 9.48 -7.55
N LEU A 151 1.08 9.60 -8.58
CA LEU A 151 0.89 10.87 -9.30
C LEU A 151 0.45 12.00 -8.35
N ALA A 152 -0.52 11.75 -7.49
CA ALA A 152 -1.03 12.74 -6.55
C ALA A 152 0.03 13.12 -5.50
N GLY A 153 0.74 12.13 -4.94
CA GLY A 153 1.76 12.35 -3.91
C GLY A 153 2.98 13.12 -4.42
N PHE A 154 3.42 12.85 -5.67
CA PHE A 154 4.58 13.50 -6.29
C PHE A 154 4.23 14.78 -7.05
N ALA A 155 2.93 15.12 -7.23
CA ALA A 155 2.53 16.31 -7.98
C ALA A 155 3.15 17.59 -7.39
N ASP A 156 3.84 18.35 -8.24
CA ASP A 156 4.49 19.62 -7.92
C ASP A 156 5.53 19.56 -6.77
N VAL A 157 6.00 18.37 -6.40
CA VAL A 157 7.13 18.24 -5.46
C VAL A 157 8.42 18.53 -6.21
N GLU A 158 9.08 19.63 -5.84
CA GLU A 158 10.33 20.10 -6.45
C GLU A 158 11.44 19.04 -6.35
N GLY A 159 12.25 18.88 -7.39
CA GLY A 159 13.30 17.88 -7.49
C GLY A 159 12.79 16.47 -7.83
N THR A 160 11.50 16.32 -8.16
CA THR A 160 10.91 15.04 -8.59
C THR A 160 10.25 15.14 -9.94
N LYS A 161 10.21 14.03 -10.66
CA LYS A 161 9.42 13.84 -11.89
C LYS A 161 8.78 12.48 -11.86
N ILE A 162 7.47 12.40 -12.11
CA ILE A 162 6.77 11.12 -12.12
C ILE A 162 6.22 10.77 -13.50
N ARG A 163 6.44 9.52 -13.90
CA ARG A 163 5.99 8.93 -15.17
C ARG A 163 5.24 7.65 -14.87
N VAL A 164 3.97 7.62 -15.26
CA VAL A 164 3.08 6.48 -15.02
C VAL A 164 2.67 5.87 -16.34
N PHE A 165 2.90 4.58 -16.48
CA PHE A 165 2.43 3.77 -17.61
C PHE A 165 1.25 2.90 -17.18
N TYR A 166 0.18 2.88 -17.96
CA TYR A 166 -0.98 2.06 -17.71
C TYR A 166 -1.51 1.39 -18.99
N PRO A 167 -2.10 0.19 -18.93
CA PRO A 167 -2.75 -0.41 -20.08
C PRO A 167 -3.99 0.38 -20.48
N LYS A 168 -4.03 0.92 -21.72
CA LYS A 168 -5.07 1.85 -22.18
C LYS A 168 -6.52 1.34 -22.01
N ASN A 169 -6.72 0.01 -22.09
CA ASN A 169 -8.03 -0.61 -21.93
C ASN A 169 -8.07 -1.60 -20.75
N GLY A 170 -7.14 -1.46 -19.79
CA GLY A 170 -6.96 -2.41 -18.68
C GLY A 170 -7.23 -1.81 -17.30
N VAL A 171 -7.88 -0.63 -17.21
CA VAL A 171 -8.27 0.03 -15.97
C VAL A 171 -9.72 0.47 -16.04
N SER A 172 -10.38 0.70 -14.90
CA SER A 172 -11.76 1.20 -14.90
C SER A 172 -11.84 2.64 -15.46
N PRO A 173 -13.00 3.07 -15.99
CA PRO A 173 -13.17 4.45 -16.49
C PRO A 173 -12.86 5.52 -15.43
N ILE A 174 -13.25 5.31 -14.18
CA ILE A 174 -12.95 6.21 -13.07
C ILE A 174 -11.44 6.26 -12.80
N GLN A 175 -10.77 5.12 -12.73
CA GLN A 175 -9.32 5.06 -12.52
C GLN A 175 -8.55 5.72 -13.66
N GLU A 176 -8.94 5.45 -14.92
CA GLU A 176 -8.34 6.12 -16.07
C GLU A 176 -8.51 7.63 -15.98
N LYS A 177 -9.73 8.08 -15.73
CA LYS A 177 -10.04 9.52 -15.63
C LYS A 177 -9.26 10.18 -14.50
N GLN A 178 -9.13 9.53 -13.34
CA GLN A 178 -8.30 10.03 -12.25
C GLN A 178 -6.82 10.24 -12.66
N MET A 179 -6.26 9.36 -13.51
CA MET A 179 -4.88 9.48 -13.98
C MET A 179 -4.73 10.54 -15.08
N VAL A 180 -5.54 10.48 -16.14
CA VAL A 180 -5.37 11.36 -17.30
C VAL A 180 -5.76 12.80 -17.04
N THR A 181 -6.46 13.10 -15.95
CA THR A 181 -6.80 14.45 -15.51
C THR A 181 -5.88 14.98 -14.40
N GLN A 182 -4.84 14.20 -14.00
CA GLN A 182 -3.93 14.59 -12.93
C GLN A 182 -3.20 15.88 -13.26
N LYS A 183 -3.31 16.87 -12.39
CA LYS A 183 -2.56 18.13 -12.45
C LYS A 183 -1.16 17.95 -11.89
N GLY A 184 -0.24 18.83 -12.29
CA GLY A 184 1.13 18.88 -11.80
C GLY A 184 2.14 19.09 -12.92
N LYS A 185 3.08 20.02 -12.77
CA LYS A 185 4.09 20.35 -13.79
C LYS A 185 5.12 19.25 -14.00
N ASN A 186 5.27 18.36 -13.02
CA ASN A 186 6.22 17.26 -13.00
C ASN A 186 5.58 15.88 -13.24
N THR A 187 4.26 15.83 -13.47
CA THR A 187 3.49 14.59 -13.70
C THR A 187 3.35 14.29 -15.19
N TYR A 188 3.40 13.00 -15.56
CA TYR A 188 3.15 12.55 -16.92
C TYR A 188 2.54 11.15 -16.94
N VAL A 189 1.48 10.95 -17.70
CA VAL A 189 0.76 9.69 -17.81
C VAL A 189 0.77 9.21 -19.26
N VAL A 190 1.06 7.94 -19.47
CA VAL A 190 1.18 7.33 -20.79
C VAL A 190 0.36 6.05 -20.83
N GLY A 191 -0.64 6.00 -21.70
CA GLY A 191 -1.32 4.77 -22.04
C GLY A 191 -0.43 3.88 -22.94
N ILE A 192 -0.46 2.57 -22.72
CA ILE A 192 0.24 1.65 -23.62
C ILE A 192 -0.74 0.71 -24.33
N HIS A 193 -0.42 0.36 -25.57
CA HIS A 193 -1.02 -0.77 -26.26
C HIS A 193 -0.40 -2.05 -25.74
N GLY A 194 -1.05 -2.68 -24.75
CA GLY A 194 -0.57 -3.87 -24.04
C GLY A 194 -1.37 -4.10 -22.76
N ASN A 195 -0.92 -5.06 -21.97
CA ASN A 195 -1.49 -5.37 -20.66
C ASN A 195 -0.61 -4.80 -19.53
N PHE A 196 -1.01 -5.05 -18.27
CA PHE A 196 -0.25 -4.59 -17.10
C PHE A 196 1.16 -5.21 -17.02
N ASP A 197 1.32 -6.48 -17.39
CA ASP A 197 2.62 -7.15 -17.38
C ASP A 197 3.57 -6.56 -18.42
N ASP A 198 3.06 -6.13 -19.59
CA ASP A 198 3.82 -5.39 -20.58
C ASP A 198 4.34 -4.06 -20.03
N ALA A 199 3.47 -3.29 -19.35
CA ALA A 199 3.86 -2.03 -18.70
C ALA A 199 4.93 -2.25 -17.63
N GLN A 200 4.73 -3.27 -16.79
CA GLN A 200 5.67 -3.60 -15.70
C GLN A 200 7.02 -4.06 -16.23
N THR A 201 7.01 -4.88 -17.28
CA THR A 201 8.23 -5.36 -17.94
C THR A 201 8.99 -4.19 -18.56
N GLY A 202 8.30 -3.29 -19.27
CA GLY A 202 8.93 -2.09 -19.85
C GLY A 202 9.60 -1.22 -18.79
N VAL A 203 8.93 -0.96 -17.66
CA VAL A 203 9.51 -0.20 -16.53
C VAL A 203 10.72 -0.92 -15.94
N LYS A 204 10.64 -2.23 -15.69
CA LYS A 204 11.79 -3.03 -15.19
C LYS A 204 12.99 -2.99 -16.13
N ASN A 205 12.75 -3.10 -17.42
CA ASN A 205 13.81 -3.05 -18.43
C ASN A 205 14.52 -1.68 -18.42
N MET A 206 13.78 -0.57 -18.26
CA MET A 206 14.37 0.76 -18.17
C MET A 206 15.22 0.93 -16.91
N PHE A 207 14.81 0.40 -15.74
CA PHE A 207 15.63 0.41 -14.53
C PHE A 207 16.94 -0.36 -14.69
N GLY A 208 16.94 -1.47 -15.44
CA GLY A 208 18.11 -2.30 -15.71
C GLY A 208 19.00 -1.80 -16.88
N ASP A 209 18.56 -0.82 -17.64
CA ASP A 209 19.27 -0.30 -18.82
C ASP A 209 20.40 0.65 -18.42
N LYS A 210 21.64 0.15 -18.41
CA LYS A 210 22.82 0.92 -18.02
C LYS A 210 23.05 2.15 -18.90
N VAL A 211 22.83 2.05 -20.20
CA VAL A 211 23.01 3.16 -21.15
C VAL A 211 22.02 4.27 -20.85
N LEU A 212 20.73 3.91 -20.65
CA LEU A 212 19.71 4.87 -20.29
C LEU A 212 20.03 5.54 -18.92
N ASN A 213 20.51 4.78 -17.94
CA ASN A 213 20.88 5.35 -16.64
C ASN A 213 22.06 6.32 -16.73
N GLU A 214 23.06 6.06 -17.59
CA GLU A 214 24.17 6.97 -17.86
C GLU A 214 23.69 8.27 -18.55
N GLU A 215 22.83 8.14 -19.57
CA GLU A 215 22.20 9.28 -20.25
C GLU A 215 21.35 10.14 -19.29
N LEU A 216 20.57 9.51 -18.42
CA LEU A 216 19.80 10.20 -17.36
C LEU A 216 20.72 10.97 -16.43
N ASN A 217 21.77 10.34 -15.91
CA ASN A 217 22.72 10.99 -15.01
C ASN A 217 23.42 12.19 -15.68
N ALA A 218 23.80 12.06 -16.94
CA ALA A 218 24.37 13.16 -17.72
C ALA A 218 23.37 14.32 -17.90
N GLY A 219 22.08 14.00 -18.00
CA GLY A 219 20.97 14.97 -18.08
C GLY A 219 20.55 15.56 -16.73
N GLY A 220 21.19 15.20 -15.62
CA GLY A 220 20.82 15.65 -14.27
C GLY A 220 19.63 14.91 -13.66
N TYR A 221 19.37 13.69 -14.09
CA TYR A 221 18.28 12.84 -13.60
C TYR A 221 18.80 11.53 -13.01
N GLN A 222 18.02 10.92 -12.13
CA GLN A 222 18.25 9.54 -11.70
C GLN A 222 16.91 8.83 -11.45
N PHE A 223 16.84 7.54 -11.77
CA PHE A 223 15.67 6.74 -11.43
C PHE A 223 15.58 6.43 -9.95
N SER A 224 14.36 6.39 -9.44
CA SER A 224 14.02 5.80 -8.14
C SER A 224 12.64 5.16 -8.20
N SER A 225 12.33 4.31 -7.22
CA SER A 225 11.11 3.53 -7.18
C SER A 225 10.19 3.98 -6.04
N ALA A 226 8.93 4.25 -6.38
CA ALA A 226 7.84 4.46 -5.41
C ALA A 226 7.00 3.19 -5.19
N ASN A 227 7.50 2.02 -5.55
CA ASN A 227 6.81 0.74 -5.37
C ASN A 227 6.67 0.37 -3.89
N SER A 228 5.75 -0.55 -3.58
CA SER A 228 5.47 -0.99 -2.20
C SER A 228 6.67 -1.62 -1.47
N ILE A 229 7.69 -2.05 -2.22
CA ILE A 229 8.94 -2.61 -1.67
C ILE A 229 9.87 -1.55 -1.07
N ASN A 230 9.72 -0.26 -1.43
CA ASN A 230 10.51 0.81 -0.82
C ASN A 230 10.19 0.91 0.68
N ILE A 231 11.23 0.91 1.52
CA ILE A 231 11.06 1.01 2.98
C ILE A 231 10.38 2.33 3.39
N GLY A 232 10.57 3.40 2.64
CA GLY A 232 9.88 4.68 2.82
C GLY A 232 8.37 4.60 2.59
N ARG A 233 7.85 3.47 2.05
CA ARG A 233 6.42 3.17 1.98
C ARG A 233 5.95 2.26 3.12
N LEU A 234 6.83 1.43 3.67
CA LEU A 234 6.47 0.54 4.78
C LEU A 234 6.37 1.30 6.10
N VAL A 235 7.38 2.11 6.43
CA VAL A 235 7.47 2.81 7.71
C VAL A 235 6.25 3.70 8.01
N PRO A 236 5.73 4.54 7.08
CA PRO A 236 4.54 5.34 7.35
C PRO A 236 3.27 4.50 7.63
N GLN A 237 3.22 3.26 7.17
CA GLN A 237 2.08 2.39 7.39
C GLN A 237 2.03 1.81 8.83
N ILE A 238 3.15 1.78 9.52
CA ILE A 238 3.18 1.36 10.94
C ILE A 238 2.37 2.34 11.80
N VAL A 239 2.42 3.63 11.45
CA VAL A 239 1.81 4.74 12.19
C VAL A 239 0.32 4.51 12.46
N TYR A 240 -0.45 4.18 11.42
CA TYR A 240 -1.90 4.06 11.58
C TYR A 240 -2.35 2.85 12.42
N TYR A 241 -1.52 1.82 12.59
CA TYR A 241 -1.82 0.73 13.51
C TYR A 241 -1.54 1.11 14.97
N VAL A 242 -0.45 1.83 15.21
CA VAL A 242 -0.19 2.44 16.54
C VAL A 242 -1.29 3.43 16.86
N TYR A 243 -1.66 4.31 15.94
CA TYR A 243 -2.72 5.30 16.10
C TYR A 243 -4.08 4.63 16.37
N ALA A 244 -4.46 3.59 15.63
CA ALA A 244 -5.70 2.85 15.85
C ALA A 244 -5.79 2.28 17.27
N TYR A 245 -4.72 1.68 17.78
CA TYR A 245 -4.68 1.17 19.15
C TYR A 245 -4.88 2.30 20.18
N THR A 246 -4.19 3.43 19.98
CA THR A 246 -4.29 4.57 20.90
C THR A 246 -5.67 5.24 20.86
N ARG A 247 -6.35 5.24 19.72
CA ARG A 247 -7.75 5.73 19.63
C ARG A 247 -8.71 4.82 20.37
N LEU A 248 -8.63 3.49 20.16
CA LEU A 248 -9.44 2.53 20.91
C LEU A 248 -9.27 2.69 22.43
N LEU A 249 -8.04 2.93 22.88
CA LEU A 249 -7.75 3.18 24.29
C LEU A 249 -8.32 4.52 24.77
N ALA A 250 -8.16 5.61 24.00
CA ALA A 250 -8.66 6.94 24.32
C ALA A 250 -10.20 6.97 24.40
N ASP A 251 -10.86 6.24 23.51
CA ASP A 251 -12.33 6.18 23.42
C ASP A 251 -12.94 5.21 24.46
N GLY A 252 -12.09 4.49 25.22
CA GLY A 252 -12.53 3.53 26.24
C GLY A 252 -13.11 2.24 25.66
N GLU A 253 -12.85 1.95 24.39
CA GLU A 253 -13.31 0.73 23.71
C GLU A 253 -12.48 -0.50 24.11
N ILE A 254 -11.24 -0.29 24.56
CA ILE A 254 -10.36 -1.30 25.15
C ILE A 254 -9.72 -0.76 26.43
N SER A 255 -9.29 -1.69 27.28
CA SER A 255 -8.52 -1.39 28.49
C SER A 255 -7.02 -1.36 28.16
N LYS A 256 -6.22 -0.78 29.08
CA LYS A 256 -4.76 -0.82 28.99
C LYS A 256 -4.26 -2.26 28.83
N ASP A 257 -3.30 -2.46 27.91
CA ASP A 257 -2.67 -3.75 27.58
C ASP A 257 -3.65 -4.82 27.04
N GLU A 258 -4.92 -4.45 26.80
CA GLU A 258 -5.88 -5.34 26.16
C GLU A 258 -5.46 -5.57 24.69
N LYS A 259 -5.45 -6.84 24.31
CA LYS A 259 -5.05 -7.21 22.95
C LYS A 259 -6.15 -6.92 21.93
N ILE A 260 -5.74 -6.64 20.71
CA ILE A 260 -6.65 -6.48 19.56
C ILE A 260 -6.29 -7.49 18.46
N ASN A 261 -7.23 -7.84 17.63
CA ASN A 261 -6.97 -8.46 16.34
C ASN A 261 -6.86 -7.38 15.26
N ILE A 262 -6.03 -7.61 14.26
CA ILE A 262 -5.92 -6.75 13.08
C ILE A 262 -6.18 -7.59 11.84
N VAL A 263 -7.19 -7.22 11.04
CA VAL A 263 -7.55 -7.86 9.77
C VAL A 263 -7.13 -6.96 8.62
N VAL A 264 -6.39 -7.52 7.68
CA VAL A 264 -5.85 -6.75 6.55
C VAL A 264 -6.17 -7.42 5.22
N PRO A 265 -6.89 -6.73 4.31
CA PRO A 265 -7.01 -7.19 2.93
C PRO A 265 -5.63 -7.11 2.27
N THR A 266 -5.10 -8.27 1.89
CA THR A 266 -3.67 -8.41 1.62
C THR A 266 -3.37 -8.82 0.18
N GLY A 267 -2.60 -7.97 -0.52
CA GLY A 267 -1.95 -8.27 -1.78
C GLY A 267 -0.42 -8.37 -1.60
N ASN A 268 0.30 -7.27 -1.81
CA ASN A 268 1.77 -7.22 -1.74
C ASN A 268 2.37 -7.29 -0.32
N PHE A 269 1.59 -7.65 0.67
CA PHE A 269 2.00 -7.87 2.07
C PHE A 269 2.53 -6.64 2.84
N GLY A 270 2.64 -5.48 2.22
CA GLY A 270 3.20 -4.27 2.86
C GLY A 270 2.36 -3.81 4.06
N ASN A 271 1.04 -3.75 3.90
CA ASN A 271 0.13 -3.28 4.93
C ASN A 271 0.11 -4.20 6.17
N ILE A 272 -0.06 -5.51 6.00
CA ILE A 272 -0.06 -6.44 7.15
C ILE A 272 1.34 -6.57 7.78
N LEU A 273 2.42 -6.41 6.99
CA LEU A 273 3.78 -6.35 7.53
C LEU A 273 3.98 -5.10 8.42
N ALA A 274 3.36 -3.98 8.09
CA ALA A 274 3.37 -2.81 8.96
C ALA A 274 2.63 -3.07 10.28
N ALA A 275 1.53 -3.82 10.28
CA ALA A 275 0.87 -4.29 11.50
C ALA A 275 1.77 -5.24 12.31
N TYR A 276 2.49 -6.13 11.64
CA TYR A 276 3.50 -6.99 12.28
C TYR A 276 4.62 -6.17 12.93
N PHE A 277 5.08 -5.11 12.28
CA PHE A 277 6.07 -4.20 12.88
C PHE A 277 5.48 -3.47 14.10
N ALA A 278 4.25 -2.96 14.02
CA ALA A 278 3.57 -2.32 15.15
C ALA A 278 3.45 -3.28 16.36
N MET A 279 3.12 -4.55 16.11
CA MET A 279 3.09 -5.59 17.15
C MET A 279 4.47 -5.75 17.81
N HIS A 280 5.55 -5.84 17.03
CA HIS A 280 6.92 -5.96 17.56
C HIS A 280 7.45 -4.66 18.20
N MET A 281 6.84 -3.50 17.93
CA MET A 281 7.09 -2.25 18.64
C MET A 281 6.41 -2.19 20.01
N GLY A 282 5.52 -3.14 20.31
CA GLY A 282 4.86 -3.26 21.60
C GLY A 282 3.33 -3.07 21.57
N VAL A 283 2.71 -2.83 20.39
CA VAL A 283 1.24 -2.81 20.29
C VAL A 283 0.69 -4.19 20.68
N PRO A 284 -0.24 -4.28 21.64
CA PRO A 284 -0.80 -5.53 22.09
C PRO A 284 -1.71 -6.17 21.02
N VAL A 285 -1.14 -7.00 20.15
CA VAL A 285 -1.87 -7.71 19.10
C VAL A 285 -2.06 -9.17 19.51
N ASN A 286 -3.27 -9.69 19.33
CA ASN A 286 -3.59 -11.11 19.53
C ASN A 286 -3.37 -11.89 18.24
N LYS A 287 -3.94 -11.43 17.12
CA LYS A 287 -3.81 -12.04 15.80
C LYS A 287 -3.68 -11.01 14.70
N LEU A 288 -2.83 -11.32 13.72
CA LEU A 288 -2.76 -10.68 12.42
C LEU A 288 -3.50 -11.57 11.41
N ILE A 289 -4.63 -11.09 10.92
CA ILE A 289 -5.53 -11.85 10.06
C ILE A 289 -5.30 -11.41 8.61
N CYS A 290 -4.65 -12.29 7.85
CA CYS A 290 -4.35 -12.08 6.43
C CYS A 290 -5.53 -12.52 5.58
N ALA A 291 -6.24 -11.55 5.01
CA ALA A 291 -7.38 -11.80 4.14
C ALA A 291 -6.96 -11.80 2.67
N SER A 292 -7.26 -12.88 1.96
CA SER A 292 -7.02 -13.04 0.52
C SER A 292 -8.34 -13.01 -0.26
N ASN A 293 -8.29 -12.56 -1.52
CA ASN A 293 -9.37 -12.83 -2.48
C ASN A 293 -9.18 -14.21 -3.16
N GLU A 294 -9.83 -14.46 -4.29
CA GLU A 294 -9.69 -15.74 -5.01
C GLU A 294 -8.27 -16.06 -5.49
N ASN A 295 -7.39 -15.05 -5.62
CA ASN A 295 -5.95 -15.22 -5.78
C ASN A 295 -5.29 -15.54 -4.42
N LYS A 296 -5.67 -16.64 -3.84
CA LYS A 296 -5.42 -17.04 -2.45
C LYS A 296 -4.02 -17.62 -2.19
N VAL A 297 -2.99 -17.10 -2.84
CA VAL A 297 -1.61 -17.60 -2.68
C VAL A 297 -1.11 -17.47 -1.24
N LEU A 298 -1.48 -16.39 -0.55
CA LEU A 298 -1.11 -16.17 0.86
C LEU A 298 -1.88 -17.10 1.81
N TYR A 299 -3.17 -17.31 1.58
CA TYR A 299 -3.95 -18.29 2.34
C TYR A 299 -3.31 -19.68 2.27
N ASP A 300 -3.00 -20.15 1.05
CA ASP A 300 -2.36 -21.47 0.87
C ASP A 300 -0.99 -21.53 1.52
N PHE A 301 -0.20 -20.43 1.46
CA PHE A 301 1.09 -20.34 2.15
C PHE A 301 0.94 -20.46 3.68
N PHE A 302 0.05 -19.73 4.32
CA PHE A 302 -0.17 -19.84 5.77
C PHE A 302 -0.70 -21.22 6.17
N ALA A 303 -1.55 -21.83 5.35
CA ALA A 303 -2.10 -23.17 5.61
C ALA A 303 -1.04 -24.28 5.48
N THR A 304 -0.14 -24.19 4.50
CA THR A 304 0.76 -25.30 4.12
C THR A 304 2.24 -25.06 4.44
N GLY A 305 2.68 -23.81 4.56
CA GLY A 305 4.09 -23.43 4.60
C GLY A 305 4.75 -23.43 3.21
N THR A 306 3.99 -23.63 2.15
CA THR A 306 4.47 -23.60 0.77
C THR A 306 3.87 -22.42 0.02
N TYR A 307 4.74 -21.58 -0.52
CA TYR A 307 4.36 -20.51 -1.44
C TYR A 307 4.47 -21.01 -2.88
N ASP A 308 3.38 -20.95 -3.64
CA ASP A 308 3.34 -21.45 -5.03
C ASP A 308 2.58 -20.47 -5.92
N ARG A 309 3.32 -19.84 -6.88
CA ARG A 309 2.75 -18.91 -7.87
C ARG A 309 2.28 -19.61 -9.16
N ASN A 310 2.52 -20.92 -9.31
CA ASN A 310 2.17 -21.71 -10.51
C ASN A 310 0.67 -22.05 -10.48
N ARG A 311 -0.16 -21.03 -10.67
CA ARG A 311 -1.62 -21.12 -10.67
C ARG A 311 -2.23 -20.14 -11.66
N GLU A 312 -3.49 -20.31 -11.98
CA GLU A 312 -4.23 -19.34 -12.78
C GLU A 312 -4.39 -18.01 -12.03
N PHE A 313 -4.27 -16.92 -12.77
CA PHE A 313 -4.55 -15.58 -12.29
C PHE A 313 -6.03 -15.27 -12.48
N VAL A 314 -6.70 -14.84 -11.42
CA VAL A 314 -8.13 -14.51 -11.43
C VAL A 314 -8.29 -13.01 -11.33
N LEU A 315 -9.03 -12.40 -12.25
CA LEU A 315 -9.47 -11.01 -12.13
C LEU A 315 -10.68 -10.94 -11.22
N THR A 316 -10.59 -10.12 -10.17
CA THR A 316 -11.63 -9.99 -9.15
C THR A 316 -12.14 -8.56 -9.02
N SER A 317 -13.20 -8.36 -8.22
CA SER A 317 -13.70 -7.03 -7.86
C SER A 317 -12.79 -6.28 -6.88
N SER A 318 -11.75 -6.94 -6.32
CA SER A 318 -10.75 -6.35 -5.43
C SER A 318 -9.34 -6.32 -6.08
N PRO A 319 -9.13 -5.54 -7.17
CA PRO A 319 -7.98 -5.67 -8.06
C PRO A 319 -6.63 -5.36 -7.41
N SER A 320 -6.58 -4.60 -6.32
CA SER A 320 -5.31 -4.35 -5.60
C SER A 320 -4.77 -5.59 -4.88
N MET A 321 -5.58 -6.64 -4.76
CA MET A 321 -5.22 -7.94 -4.18
C MET A 321 -4.98 -9.02 -5.25
N ASP A 322 -5.19 -8.71 -6.54
CA ASP A 322 -4.95 -9.62 -7.65
C ASP A 322 -3.45 -9.75 -7.91
N ILE A 323 -2.82 -10.67 -7.18
CA ILE A 323 -1.38 -10.91 -7.28
C ILE A 323 -1.08 -12.42 -7.20
N LEU A 324 0.01 -12.83 -7.86
CA LEU A 324 0.60 -14.16 -7.69
C LEU A 324 1.94 -14.11 -6.94
N ILE A 325 2.57 -12.93 -6.85
CA ILE A 325 3.80 -12.70 -6.09
C ILE A 325 3.55 -11.57 -5.09
N SER A 326 3.58 -11.92 -3.81
CA SER A 326 3.44 -11.00 -2.69
C SER A 326 4.81 -10.49 -2.26
N SER A 327 5.22 -9.34 -2.79
CA SER A 327 6.62 -8.91 -2.78
C SER A 327 7.18 -8.60 -1.38
N ASN A 328 6.40 -8.02 -0.46
CA ASN A 328 6.91 -7.73 0.89
C ASN A 328 6.90 -8.94 1.83
N LEU A 329 6.30 -10.07 1.42
CA LEU A 329 6.39 -11.31 2.18
C LEU A 329 7.86 -11.74 2.37
N GLU A 330 8.74 -11.40 1.43
CA GLU A 330 10.17 -11.65 1.53
C GLU A 330 10.77 -11.11 2.84
N ARG A 331 10.33 -9.94 3.33
CA ARG A 331 10.79 -9.40 4.61
C ARG A 331 10.37 -10.28 5.79
N LEU A 332 9.15 -10.79 5.79
CA LEU A 332 8.69 -11.72 6.81
C LEU A 332 9.48 -13.05 6.74
N ILE A 333 9.70 -13.59 5.53
CA ILE A 333 10.48 -14.84 5.34
C ILE A 333 11.89 -14.66 5.88
N TYR A 334 12.56 -13.54 5.62
CA TYR A 334 13.88 -13.21 6.17
C TYR A 334 13.87 -13.23 7.71
N MET A 335 12.92 -12.50 8.33
CA MET A 335 12.83 -12.41 9.80
C MET A 335 12.53 -13.77 10.47
N ILE A 336 11.59 -14.55 9.91
CA ILE A 336 11.28 -15.89 10.49
C ILE A 336 12.39 -16.92 10.22
N ALA A 337 13.24 -16.70 9.22
CA ALA A 337 14.46 -17.48 9.02
C ALA A 337 15.53 -17.17 10.08
N GLY A 338 15.32 -16.15 10.93
CA GLY A 338 16.29 -15.71 11.94
C GLY A 338 17.30 -14.73 11.37
N ASP A 339 16.85 -13.88 10.47
CA ASP A 339 17.64 -12.88 9.75
C ASP A 339 18.75 -13.50 8.88
N ASP A 340 18.52 -14.73 8.41
CA ASP A 340 19.44 -15.49 7.56
C ASP A 340 19.25 -15.08 6.08
N ALA A 341 20.12 -14.19 5.61
CA ALA A 341 20.10 -13.65 4.23
C ALA A 341 20.37 -14.76 3.19
N ALA A 342 21.24 -15.72 3.50
CA ALA A 342 21.56 -16.81 2.56
C ALA A 342 20.36 -17.74 2.39
N ARG A 343 19.69 -18.10 3.49
CA ARG A 343 18.47 -18.92 3.45
C ARG A 343 17.33 -18.20 2.73
N ASN A 344 17.13 -16.92 3.02
CA ASN A 344 16.10 -16.12 2.32
C ASN A 344 16.38 -16.04 0.82
N LYS A 345 17.64 -15.79 0.44
CA LYS A 345 18.06 -15.76 -0.97
C LYS A 345 17.75 -17.08 -1.68
N GLU A 346 18.07 -18.22 -1.06
CA GLU A 346 17.77 -19.56 -1.59
C GLU A 346 16.26 -19.71 -1.89
N LEU A 347 15.39 -19.31 -0.95
CA LEU A 347 13.93 -19.39 -1.12
C LEU A 347 13.45 -18.46 -2.24
N MET A 348 13.99 -17.24 -2.35
CA MET A 348 13.62 -16.29 -3.41
C MET A 348 14.14 -16.73 -4.78
N ASP A 349 15.31 -17.36 -4.86
CA ASP A 349 15.84 -17.95 -6.10
C ASP A 349 14.96 -19.13 -6.55
N SER A 350 14.51 -20.00 -5.63
CA SER A 350 13.54 -21.07 -5.92
C SER A 350 12.20 -20.51 -6.43
N LEU A 351 11.69 -19.43 -5.82
CA LEU A 351 10.48 -18.75 -6.32
C LEU A 351 10.67 -18.24 -7.75
N LYS A 352 11.85 -17.73 -8.06
CA LYS A 352 12.19 -17.22 -9.41
C LYS A 352 12.28 -18.33 -10.44
N THR A 353 12.94 -19.44 -10.12
CA THR A 353 13.27 -20.52 -11.07
C THR A 353 12.18 -21.58 -11.15
N GLU A 354 11.60 -21.99 -10.01
CA GLU A 354 10.62 -23.07 -9.92
C GLU A 354 9.18 -22.55 -9.73
N GLY A 355 9.03 -21.26 -9.40
CA GLY A 355 7.74 -20.65 -9.12
C GLY A 355 7.20 -20.94 -7.71
N ARG A 356 7.97 -21.63 -6.87
CA ARG A 356 7.54 -22.02 -5.50
C ARG A 356 8.71 -22.17 -4.55
N TYR A 357 8.42 -22.13 -3.25
CA TYR A 357 9.33 -22.54 -2.17
C TYR A 357 8.53 -23.06 -0.96
N SER A 358 9.19 -23.78 -0.06
CA SER A 358 8.63 -24.21 1.21
C SER A 358 9.53 -23.75 2.36
N ILE A 359 8.92 -23.25 3.42
CA ILE A 359 9.61 -22.88 4.66
C ILE A 359 9.80 -24.11 5.55
N THR A 360 10.76 -24.04 6.46
CA THR A 360 11.02 -25.13 7.42
C THR A 360 9.93 -25.18 8.51
N PRO A 361 9.78 -26.31 9.22
CA PRO A 361 8.87 -26.38 10.37
C PRO A 361 9.16 -25.31 11.44
N GLN A 362 10.42 -25.02 11.71
CA GLN A 362 10.84 -23.99 12.68
C GLN A 362 10.44 -22.57 12.22
N MET A 363 10.55 -22.25 10.93
CA MET A 363 10.04 -21.01 10.38
C MET A 363 8.52 -20.93 10.48
N ARG A 364 7.82 -22.06 10.26
CA ARG A 364 6.36 -22.12 10.34
C ARG A 364 5.84 -21.85 11.75
N GLU A 365 6.52 -22.32 12.80
CA GLU A 365 6.17 -22.02 14.18
C GLU A 365 6.14 -20.53 14.48
N LYS A 366 7.04 -19.75 13.85
CA LYS A 366 7.10 -18.29 14.00
C LYS A 366 5.96 -17.55 13.26
N LEU A 367 5.11 -18.25 12.53
CA LEU A 367 3.89 -17.70 11.92
C LEU A 367 2.65 -17.85 12.81
N SER A 368 2.79 -18.30 14.06
CA SER A 368 1.69 -18.53 15.01
C SER A 368 0.81 -17.28 15.26
N ASP A 369 1.36 -16.09 15.10
CA ASP A 369 0.63 -14.82 15.24
C ASP A 369 -0.29 -14.52 14.06
N PHE A 370 -0.13 -15.23 12.95
CA PHE A 370 -0.94 -15.06 11.77
C PHE A 370 -2.07 -16.08 11.68
N TYR A 371 -3.21 -15.61 11.14
CA TYR A 371 -4.29 -16.44 10.65
C TYR A 371 -4.56 -16.03 9.19
N GLY A 372 -4.62 -16.98 8.28
CA GLY A 372 -4.91 -16.75 6.87
C GLY A 372 -6.25 -17.36 6.45
N ASN A 373 -7.06 -16.63 5.71
CA ASN A 373 -8.24 -17.15 5.04
C ASN A 373 -8.54 -16.33 3.78
N TYR A 374 -9.56 -16.71 3.01
CA TYR A 374 -9.92 -16.03 1.77
C TYR A 374 -11.43 -15.86 1.62
N ALA A 375 -11.84 -14.95 0.74
CA ALA A 375 -13.22 -14.77 0.31
C ALA A 375 -13.34 -14.96 -1.21
N SER A 376 -14.40 -15.62 -1.65
CA SER A 376 -14.82 -15.67 -3.05
C SER A 376 -15.52 -14.37 -3.46
N GLU A 377 -15.66 -14.12 -4.77
CA GLU A 377 -16.41 -12.97 -5.28
C GLU A 377 -17.84 -12.92 -4.76
N LYS A 378 -18.50 -14.10 -4.68
CA LYS A 378 -19.85 -14.18 -4.13
C LYS A 378 -19.89 -13.80 -2.65
N GLU A 379 -19.00 -14.34 -1.83
CA GLU A 379 -18.94 -14.03 -0.40
C GLU A 379 -18.61 -12.54 -0.17
N THR A 380 -17.76 -11.97 -1.01
CA THR A 380 -17.41 -10.54 -0.99
C THR A 380 -18.66 -9.69 -1.25
N ALA A 381 -19.44 -10.00 -2.27
CA ALA A 381 -20.69 -9.29 -2.57
C ALA A 381 -21.74 -9.47 -1.46
N ASP A 382 -21.91 -10.68 -0.97
CA ASP A 382 -22.87 -10.99 0.11
C ASP A 382 -22.54 -10.18 1.39
N VAL A 383 -21.27 -10.01 1.73
CA VAL A 383 -20.84 -9.24 2.92
C VAL A 383 -21.06 -7.73 2.75
N ILE A 384 -20.79 -7.15 1.56
CA ILE A 384 -21.13 -5.73 1.28
C ILE A 384 -22.61 -5.50 1.54
N LYS A 385 -23.47 -6.35 0.96
CA LYS A 385 -24.92 -6.25 1.11
C LYS A 385 -25.34 -6.38 2.57
N ALA A 386 -24.86 -7.40 3.28
CA ALA A 386 -25.24 -7.68 4.65
C ALA A 386 -24.87 -6.53 5.60
N ILE A 387 -23.62 -6.00 5.53
CA ILE A 387 -23.20 -4.89 6.38
C ILE A 387 -24.04 -3.64 6.09
N TYR A 388 -24.32 -3.35 4.82
CA TYR A 388 -25.17 -2.22 4.47
C TYR A 388 -26.60 -2.39 5.01
N GLU A 389 -27.22 -3.56 4.84
CA GLU A 389 -28.60 -3.84 5.30
C GLU A 389 -28.72 -3.81 6.83
N ASP A 390 -27.69 -4.30 7.54
CA ASP A 390 -27.72 -4.41 9.00
C ASP A 390 -27.34 -3.10 9.70
N THR A 391 -26.46 -2.29 9.12
CA THR A 391 -25.84 -1.14 9.81
C THR A 391 -25.97 0.20 9.06
N GLY A 392 -26.30 0.18 7.77
CA GLY A 392 -26.22 1.35 6.89
C GLY A 392 -24.80 1.72 6.46
N TYR A 393 -23.77 1.06 7.00
CA TYR A 393 -22.37 1.32 6.64
C TYR A 393 -22.01 0.63 5.32
N VAL A 394 -21.43 1.38 4.39
CA VAL A 394 -21.04 0.87 3.08
C VAL A 394 -19.52 0.74 2.99
N ILE A 395 -19.04 -0.44 2.65
CA ILE A 395 -17.62 -0.75 2.51
C ILE A 395 -17.26 -1.04 1.05
N ASP A 396 -15.99 -0.87 0.69
CA ASP A 396 -15.46 -1.25 -0.61
C ASP A 396 -15.20 -2.77 -0.72
N THR A 397 -14.91 -3.22 -1.92
CA THR A 397 -14.71 -4.65 -2.21
C THR A 397 -13.49 -5.25 -1.49
N HIS A 398 -12.41 -4.51 -1.29
CA HIS A 398 -11.23 -4.98 -0.54
C HIS A 398 -11.54 -5.11 0.95
N THR A 399 -12.17 -4.11 1.53
CA THR A 399 -12.64 -4.14 2.93
C THR A 399 -13.63 -5.28 3.14
N ALA A 400 -14.47 -5.58 2.14
CA ALA A 400 -15.42 -6.68 2.20
C ALA A 400 -14.73 -8.06 2.25
N VAL A 401 -13.64 -8.25 1.50
CA VAL A 401 -12.81 -9.47 1.64
C VAL A 401 -12.30 -9.60 3.08
N ALA A 402 -11.80 -8.52 3.68
CA ALA A 402 -11.33 -8.53 5.07
C ALA A 402 -12.47 -8.83 6.07
N ALA A 403 -13.61 -8.18 5.91
CA ALA A 403 -14.79 -8.41 6.76
C ALA A 403 -15.33 -9.86 6.65
N CYS A 404 -15.34 -10.43 5.44
CA CYS A 404 -15.68 -11.83 5.24
C CYS A 404 -14.73 -12.78 5.99
N VAL A 405 -13.42 -12.55 5.85
CA VAL A 405 -12.39 -13.35 6.54
C VAL A 405 -12.46 -13.18 8.05
N TYR A 406 -12.78 -12.00 8.55
CA TYR A 406 -13.05 -11.77 9.97
C TYR A 406 -14.22 -12.63 10.47
N LYS A 407 -15.36 -12.63 9.75
CA LYS A 407 -16.51 -13.48 10.10
C LYS A 407 -16.16 -14.97 10.12
N LYS A 408 -15.36 -15.44 9.16
CA LYS A 408 -14.82 -16.82 9.16
C LYS A 408 -13.93 -17.09 10.37
N TYR A 409 -13.01 -16.18 10.70
CA TYR A 409 -12.14 -16.29 11.87
C TYR A 409 -12.94 -16.42 13.17
N VAL A 410 -13.93 -15.55 13.39
CA VAL A 410 -14.80 -15.63 14.58
C VAL A 410 -15.58 -16.94 14.61
N SER A 411 -16.08 -17.41 13.46
CA SER A 411 -16.77 -18.70 13.36
C SER A 411 -15.86 -19.88 13.73
N ASP A 412 -14.59 -19.84 13.26
CA ASP A 412 -13.64 -20.94 13.46
C ASP A 412 -13.08 -21.00 14.91
N THR A 413 -12.95 -19.82 15.55
CA THR A 413 -12.21 -19.70 16.83
C THR A 413 -13.10 -19.32 18.00
N SER A 414 -14.28 -18.75 17.76
CA SER A 414 -15.13 -18.12 18.79
C SER A 414 -14.41 -16.97 19.54
N ASP A 415 -13.35 -16.41 18.96
CA ASP A 415 -12.61 -15.27 19.54
C ASP A 415 -13.47 -14.01 19.56
N LYS A 416 -13.47 -13.33 20.71
CA LYS A 416 -14.24 -12.08 20.96
C LYS A 416 -13.34 -10.87 21.17
N THR A 417 -12.06 -11.01 20.89
CA THR A 417 -11.07 -9.93 21.01
C THR A 417 -11.48 -8.76 20.10
N ALA A 418 -11.39 -7.55 20.62
CA ALA A 418 -11.65 -6.33 19.86
C ALA A 418 -10.86 -6.36 18.53
N THR A 419 -11.52 -6.15 17.43
CA THR A 419 -10.93 -6.36 16.09
C THR A 419 -10.96 -5.10 15.26
N VAL A 420 -9.79 -4.70 14.74
CA VAL A 420 -9.60 -3.62 13.77
C VAL A 420 -9.52 -4.21 12.37
N ILE A 421 -10.36 -3.75 11.47
CA ILE A 421 -10.35 -4.10 10.05
C ILE A 421 -9.77 -2.93 9.26
N ALA A 422 -8.66 -3.12 8.55
CA ALA A 422 -8.11 -2.10 7.68
C ALA A 422 -9.05 -1.85 6.48
N SER A 423 -9.73 -0.72 6.48
CA SER A 423 -10.60 -0.25 5.39
C SER A 423 -9.76 0.52 4.39
N THR A 424 -9.34 -0.16 3.32
CA THR A 424 -8.22 0.26 2.47
C THR A 424 -8.60 1.12 1.28
N ALA A 425 -9.88 1.22 0.95
CA ALA A 425 -10.37 2.11 -0.10
C ALA A 425 -11.78 2.61 0.22
N SER A 426 -12.11 3.79 -0.29
CA SER A 426 -13.46 4.32 -0.25
C SER A 426 -14.37 3.51 -1.19
N PRO A 427 -15.63 3.24 -0.82
CA PRO A 427 -16.60 2.58 -1.70
C PRO A 427 -16.83 3.38 -3.01
N PHE A 428 -16.61 4.69 -2.99
CA PHE A 428 -16.70 5.53 -4.19
C PHE A 428 -15.64 5.23 -5.26
N LYS A 429 -14.55 4.55 -4.90
CA LYS A 429 -13.53 4.13 -5.86
C LYS A 429 -13.95 2.91 -6.69
N PHE A 430 -14.80 2.08 -6.12
CA PHE A 430 -15.32 0.84 -6.71
C PHE A 430 -16.84 0.85 -6.77
N THR A 431 -17.43 2.01 -7.02
CA THR A 431 -18.88 2.28 -6.93
C THR A 431 -19.71 1.25 -7.67
N ARG A 432 -19.36 0.89 -8.91
CA ARG A 432 -20.08 -0.11 -9.70
C ARG A 432 -20.17 -1.44 -8.96
N SER A 433 -19.03 -1.98 -8.53
CA SER A 433 -18.98 -3.29 -7.86
C SER A 433 -19.73 -3.28 -6.51
N VAL A 434 -19.64 -2.16 -5.78
CA VAL A 434 -20.34 -1.98 -4.50
C VAL A 434 -21.86 -1.93 -4.72
N MET A 435 -22.32 -1.13 -5.68
CA MET A 435 -23.74 -0.97 -5.95
C MET A 435 -24.36 -2.24 -6.56
N ASP A 436 -23.62 -2.94 -7.43
CA ASP A 436 -24.04 -4.23 -7.96
C ASP A 436 -24.16 -5.30 -6.84
N ALA A 437 -23.28 -5.26 -5.84
CA ALA A 437 -23.37 -6.15 -4.69
C ALA A 437 -24.60 -5.88 -3.82
N ILE A 438 -24.98 -4.60 -3.65
CA ILE A 438 -26.17 -4.21 -2.86
C ILE A 438 -27.46 -4.61 -3.60
N ASP A 439 -27.64 -4.19 -4.86
CA ASP A 439 -28.81 -4.52 -5.67
C ASP A 439 -28.54 -4.35 -7.17
N LYS A 440 -27.97 -5.38 -7.79
CA LYS A 440 -27.60 -5.33 -9.22
C LYS A 440 -28.81 -5.01 -10.12
N ALA A 441 -29.97 -5.62 -9.84
CA ALA A 441 -31.14 -5.43 -10.70
C ALA A 441 -31.62 -3.96 -10.74
N LYS A 442 -31.46 -3.26 -9.62
CA LYS A 442 -31.84 -1.85 -9.50
C LYS A 442 -30.84 -0.92 -10.20
N TYR A 443 -29.54 -1.26 -10.16
CA TYR A 443 -28.47 -0.32 -10.51
C TYR A 443 -27.78 -0.59 -11.86
N ASP A 444 -28.07 -1.71 -12.51
CA ASP A 444 -27.41 -2.18 -13.75
C ASP A 444 -27.45 -1.15 -14.90
N SER A 445 -28.54 -0.40 -15.03
CA SER A 445 -28.73 0.58 -16.12
C SER A 445 -28.11 1.96 -15.85
N MET A 446 -27.64 2.23 -14.64
CA MET A 446 -27.08 3.54 -14.24
C MET A 446 -25.65 3.70 -14.74
N THR A 447 -25.27 4.90 -15.12
CA THR A 447 -23.87 5.27 -15.41
C THR A 447 -23.04 5.33 -14.12
N ASP A 448 -21.70 5.29 -14.24
CA ASP A 448 -20.82 5.30 -13.07
C ASP A 448 -21.01 6.55 -12.19
N PHE A 449 -21.26 7.74 -12.79
CA PHE A 449 -21.50 8.96 -12.00
C PHE A 449 -22.91 9.03 -11.40
N GLU A 450 -23.93 8.45 -12.04
CA GLU A 450 -25.25 8.26 -11.42
C GLU A 450 -25.17 7.32 -10.23
N LEU A 451 -24.35 6.26 -10.33
CA LEU A 451 -24.09 5.36 -9.21
C LEU A 451 -23.34 6.05 -8.06
N VAL A 452 -22.41 6.97 -8.36
CA VAL A 452 -21.75 7.79 -7.32
C VAL A 452 -22.77 8.61 -6.54
N ASP A 453 -23.71 9.28 -7.24
CA ASP A 453 -24.75 10.08 -6.60
C ASP A 453 -25.71 9.20 -5.76
N GLU A 454 -26.09 8.04 -6.28
CA GLU A 454 -26.95 7.11 -5.56
C GLU A 454 -26.24 6.47 -4.35
N LEU A 455 -24.94 6.14 -4.47
CA LEU A 455 -24.11 5.65 -3.35
C LEU A 455 -24.06 6.71 -2.23
N SER A 456 -23.80 7.98 -2.58
CA SER A 456 -23.83 9.09 -1.62
C SER A 456 -25.16 9.17 -0.89
N ARG A 457 -26.25 9.02 -1.62
CA ARG A 457 -27.61 9.06 -1.05
C ARG A 457 -27.90 7.90 -0.08
N ILE A 458 -27.53 6.65 -0.45
CA ILE A 458 -27.86 5.49 0.39
C ILE A 458 -26.91 5.35 1.59
N ALA A 459 -25.64 5.71 1.43
CA ALA A 459 -24.65 5.71 2.51
C ALA A 459 -24.76 6.95 3.42
N ASN A 460 -25.50 7.97 3.01
CA ASN A 460 -25.57 9.27 3.69
C ASN A 460 -24.18 9.90 3.91
N VAL A 461 -23.31 9.79 2.90
CA VAL A 461 -21.92 10.29 2.92
C VAL A 461 -21.72 11.24 1.73
N THR A 462 -21.05 12.37 1.95
CA THR A 462 -20.72 13.31 0.87
C THR A 462 -19.78 12.64 -0.13
N VAL A 463 -20.03 12.88 -1.43
CA VAL A 463 -19.11 12.42 -2.48
C VAL A 463 -17.72 13.01 -2.23
N PRO A 464 -16.67 12.19 -2.17
CA PRO A 464 -15.31 12.70 -1.98
C PRO A 464 -14.90 13.69 -3.06
N GLN A 465 -14.19 14.78 -2.67
CA GLN A 465 -13.73 15.80 -3.61
C GLN A 465 -12.91 15.20 -4.76
N ALA A 466 -12.15 14.15 -4.51
CA ALA A 466 -11.39 13.41 -5.52
C ALA A 466 -12.25 12.81 -6.65
N ILE A 467 -13.52 12.54 -6.39
CA ILE A 467 -14.50 12.08 -7.40
C ILE A 467 -15.21 13.25 -8.06
N GLU A 468 -15.59 14.26 -7.28
CA GLU A 468 -16.20 15.47 -7.84
C GLU A 468 -15.26 16.17 -8.84
N ASP A 469 -14.00 16.31 -8.49
CA ASP A 469 -12.99 16.96 -9.35
C ASP A 469 -12.87 16.30 -10.72
N ILE A 470 -13.03 15.00 -10.83
CA ILE A 470 -12.89 14.29 -12.11
C ILE A 470 -14.15 14.32 -12.98
N ARG A 471 -15.33 14.71 -12.46
CA ARG A 471 -16.57 14.74 -13.24
C ARG A 471 -16.43 15.59 -14.50
N THR A 472 -15.84 16.78 -14.35
CA THR A 472 -15.72 17.78 -15.42
C THR A 472 -14.27 18.10 -15.78
N ALA A 473 -13.29 17.45 -15.15
CA ALA A 473 -11.88 17.73 -15.39
C ALA A 473 -11.49 17.43 -16.86
N PRO A 474 -10.73 18.33 -17.50
CA PRO A 474 -10.21 18.09 -18.83
C PRO A 474 -9.14 17.01 -18.81
N VAL A 475 -9.02 16.25 -19.90
CA VAL A 475 -7.91 15.32 -20.11
C VAL A 475 -6.64 16.14 -20.33
N LEU A 476 -5.65 15.93 -19.46
CA LEU A 476 -4.34 16.60 -19.51
C LEU A 476 -3.23 15.69 -20.06
N HIS A 477 -3.46 14.39 -20.07
CA HIS A 477 -2.51 13.37 -20.51
C HIS A 477 -3.20 12.44 -21.50
N ASP A 478 -2.90 12.60 -22.78
CA ASP A 478 -3.50 11.84 -23.89
C ASP A 478 -2.49 11.00 -24.67
N THR A 479 -1.22 10.98 -24.20
CA THR A 479 -0.15 10.22 -24.85
C THR A 479 -0.41 8.73 -24.75
N VAL A 480 -0.37 8.03 -25.89
CA VAL A 480 -0.43 6.58 -25.99
C VAL A 480 0.76 6.09 -26.85
N CYS A 481 1.37 4.98 -26.49
CA CYS A 481 2.46 4.39 -27.25
C CYS A 481 2.38 2.85 -27.28
N ASP A 482 3.14 2.24 -28.16
CA ASP A 482 3.36 0.80 -28.11
C ASP A 482 4.34 0.46 -26.97
N LYS A 483 4.22 -0.75 -26.40
CA LYS A 483 5.09 -1.22 -25.31
C LYS A 483 6.59 -1.14 -25.63
N THR A 484 6.97 -1.23 -26.91
CA THR A 484 8.36 -1.11 -27.37
C THR A 484 8.88 0.32 -27.39
N GLN A 485 8.00 1.32 -27.33
CA GLN A 485 8.34 2.75 -27.43
C GLN A 485 8.45 3.44 -26.06
N MET A 486 8.18 2.74 -24.94
CA MET A 486 8.16 3.32 -23.62
C MET A 486 9.46 4.07 -23.26
N LYS A 487 10.62 3.50 -23.60
CA LYS A 487 11.94 4.13 -23.38
C LYS A 487 12.07 5.45 -24.14
N ASP A 488 11.70 5.48 -25.40
CA ASP A 488 11.81 6.67 -26.26
C ASP A 488 10.87 7.78 -25.75
N VAL A 489 9.68 7.40 -25.28
CA VAL A 489 8.74 8.34 -24.65
C VAL A 489 9.35 8.95 -23.39
N VAL A 490 10.00 8.16 -22.51
CA VAL A 490 10.67 8.69 -21.31
C VAL A 490 11.78 9.67 -21.69
N LYS A 491 12.65 9.29 -22.64
CA LYS A 491 13.73 10.16 -23.14
C LYS A 491 13.18 11.47 -23.69
N LYS A 492 12.16 11.42 -24.53
CA LYS A 492 11.49 12.61 -25.12
C LYS A 492 10.93 13.54 -24.04
N ILE A 493 10.20 12.99 -23.05
CA ILE A 493 9.59 13.78 -21.98
C ILE A 493 10.65 14.46 -21.09
N LEU A 494 11.80 13.81 -20.90
CA LEU A 494 12.92 14.34 -20.09
C LEU A 494 13.88 15.21 -20.91
N ASN A 495 13.64 15.36 -22.23
CA ASN A 495 14.53 16.07 -23.17
C ASN A 495 15.97 15.51 -23.15
N ILE A 496 16.10 14.18 -23.13
CA ILE A 496 17.36 13.45 -23.21
C ILE A 496 17.52 12.94 -24.65
N ASN A 497 18.68 13.18 -25.25
CA ASN A 497 18.98 12.75 -26.63
C ASN A 497 19.42 11.29 -26.70
#